data_07ebb9b279823413ec8bdf74d74f4fbb
#
_entry.id   07ebb9b279823413ec8bdf74d74f4fbb
#
_cell.length_a   1.000
_cell.length_b   1.000
_cell.length_c   1.000
_cell.angle_alpha   90.00
_cell.angle_beta   90.00
_cell.angle_gamma   90.00
#
_symmetry.space_group_name_H-M   'P 1'
#
loop_
_entity.id
_entity.type
_entity.pdbx_description
1 polymer ?
#
loop_
_entity_poly.entity_id
_entity_poly.type
_entity_poly.pdbx_seq_one_letter_code
_entity_poly.pdbx_strand_id
1 'polypeptide(L)'
;MKRQGLALGCAIGLLLAPLAVTGTADATPNPPAKPVTVMTRNLYLGGDINRPVEAALRAAAQPDATPEKIVGALAVATHVTRTIVDQTNFNVRSNLLADEISTTEPDLIGLQEVALWRSGPPQPTQVGVPNATHVDYDFLAILLGDLAERGEQYVAVSVGNRADVESLSFSATGANPRDVRLTMRDVILMHVEDGLSVTGKGDKIYDANLSFDLPGLPEGTPTIDFDRGYQWVDVRAGAQRFRFVNTHLEAFSSDLAYAQARQLLAEATSPNRSTVFVCDCNSDPANNSIKVNIGDTLPHNAPYRLITGAGGYTDLWKASGRPADLPGFDAGDTSGLNELVNEPLPGSWTHRIDMVFGRTAGGGPLSTDRGQVTGRDGDPRDPATGLWPSDHAGVVMRVRGL
;
A
#
# COMPACT_ATOMS: atom_id res chain seq x y z
N MET A 1 44.77 72.65 -67.89
CA MET A 1 45.93 73.50 -67.40
C MET A 1 46.07 73.33 -65.91
N LYS A 2 47.33 73.00 -65.50
CA LYS A 2 47.88 73.09 -64.13
C LYS A 2 47.36 72.15 -63.05
N ARG A 3 48.14 71.14 -62.74
CA ARG A 3 49.31 70.90 -61.82
C ARG A 3 48.87 70.58 -60.42
N GLN A 4 49.06 69.35 -60.01
CA GLN A 4 50.04 68.71 -59.11
C GLN A 4 50.00 69.17 -57.65
N GLY A 5 49.92 68.20 -56.78
CA GLY A 5 50.27 68.27 -55.37
C GLY A 5 50.12 66.90 -54.71
N LEU A 6 51.31 66.27 -54.61
CA LEU A 6 51.48 65.00 -53.88
C LEU A 6 51.74 65.34 -52.42
N ALA A 7 51.05 64.74 -51.48
CA ALA A 7 51.47 64.71 -50.08
C ALA A 7 51.20 63.28 -49.50
N LEU A 8 52.32 62.69 -49.12
CA LEU A 8 52.38 61.36 -48.48
C LEU A 8 52.19 61.58 -46.98
N GLY A 9 51.16 60.96 -46.42
CA GLY A 9 50.89 60.94 -44.98
C GLY A 9 50.79 59.50 -44.48
N CYS A 10 51.84 59.06 -43.76
CA CYS A 10 51.79 57.80 -43.03
C CYS A 10 50.81 57.89 -41.85
N ALA A 11 49.74 57.12 -41.88
CA ALA A 11 48.90 56.89 -40.74
C ALA A 11 49.16 55.48 -40.17
N ILE A 12 49.70 55.44 -38.97
CA ILE A 12 49.87 54.21 -38.17
C ILE A 12 48.51 53.85 -37.60
N GLY A 13 47.93 52.81 -38.17
CA GLY A 13 46.71 52.24 -37.65
C GLY A 13 46.99 51.37 -36.42
N LEU A 14 46.60 51.82 -35.24
CA LEU A 14 46.44 50.93 -34.05
C LEU A 14 45.30 50.01 -34.26
N LEU A 15 45.53 48.71 -34.44
CA LEU A 15 44.53 47.62 -34.32
C LEU A 15 44.25 47.41 -32.86
N LEU A 16 43.13 47.93 -32.36
CA LEU A 16 42.51 47.52 -31.10
C LEU A 16 41.73 46.25 -31.35
N ALA A 17 42.25 45.09 -30.91
CA ALA A 17 41.50 43.85 -30.85
C ALA A 17 40.49 43.93 -29.69
N PRO A 18 39.21 43.56 -29.87
CA PRO A 18 38.29 43.47 -28.75
C PRO A 18 38.66 42.26 -27.89
N LEU A 19 38.99 42.50 -26.61
CA LEU A 19 39.05 41.47 -25.60
C LEU A 19 37.61 40.94 -25.40
N ALA A 20 37.33 39.75 -25.92
CA ALA A 20 36.14 38.98 -25.57
C ALA A 20 36.27 38.54 -24.09
N VAL A 21 35.62 39.24 -23.20
CA VAL A 21 35.40 38.76 -21.83
C VAL A 21 34.42 37.58 -21.95
N THR A 22 34.93 36.37 -21.97
CA THR A 22 34.10 35.15 -21.75
C THR A 22 33.72 35.15 -20.27
N GLY A 23 32.60 35.81 -19.94
CA GLY A 23 31.94 35.61 -18.68
C GLY A 23 31.46 34.14 -18.63
N THR A 24 32.12 33.34 -17.81
CA THR A 24 31.51 32.09 -17.33
C THR A 24 30.24 32.50 -16.58
N ALA A 25 29.09 32.30 -17.19
CA ALA A 25 27.83 32.36 -16.44
C ALA A 25 27.95 31.29 -15.36
N ASP A 26 28.21 31.68 -14.12
CA ASP A 26 28.02 30.82 -12.98
C ASP A 26 26.57 30.33 -13.05
N ALA A 27 26.39 29.05 -13.41
CA ALA A 27 25.13 28.42 -13.33
C ALA A 27 24.69 28.51 -11.84
N THR A 28 23.71 29.35 -11.56
CA THR A 28 23.10 29.38 -10.23
C THR A 28 22.73 27.94 -9.92
N PRO A 29 23.18 27.36 -8.77
CA PRO A 29 22.81 26.01 -8.42
C PRO A 29 21.28 25.91 -8.45
N ASN A 30 20.76 24.92 -9.18
CA ASN A 30 19.34 24.66 -9.12
C ASN A 30 18.95 24.52 -7.64
N PRO A 31 17.88 25.16 -7.18
CA PRO A 31 17.42 25.00 -5.81
C PRO A 31 17.29 23.51 -5.51
N PRO A 32 17.68 23.06 -4.31
CA PRO A 32 17.58 21.66 -3.95
C PRO A 32 16.16 21.17 -4.18
N ALA A 33 16.04 20.02 -4.80
CA ALA A 33 14.76 19.42 -5.11
C ALA A 33 13.90 19.29 -3.83
N LYS A 34 12.61 19.69 -3.91
CA LYS A 34 11.67 19.55 -2.78
C LYS A 34 11.57 18.08 -2.37
N PRO A 35 11.67 17.73 -1.08
CA PRO A 35 11.41 16.36 -0.64
C PRO A 35 9.97 15.95 -0.97
N VAL A 36 9.74 14.65 -1.13
CA VAL A 36 8.41 14.08 -1.29
C VAL A 36 8.08 13.26 -0.05
N THR A 37 6.94 13.54 0.58
CA THR A 37 6.43 12.78 1.72
C THR A 37 5.55 11.66 1.22
N VAL A 38 5.84 10.43 1.62
CA VAL A 38 5.06 9.25 1.21
C VAL A 38 4.57 8.49 2.44
N MET A 39 3.43 7.81 2.29
CA MET A 39 2.82 7.00 3.34
C MET A 39 2.42 5.63 2.81
N THR A 40 2.59 4.58 3.61
CA THR A 40 1.89 3.30 3.48
C THR A 40 0.87 3.16 4.58
N ARG A 41 -0.32 2.67 4.26
CA ARG A 41 -1.40 2.50 5.23
C ARG A 41 -2.34 1.36 4.86
N ASN A 42 -2.26 0.25 5.59
CA ASN A 42 -3.30 -0.77 5.56
C ASN A 42 -4.51 -0.26 6.35
N LEU A 43 -5.70 -0.27 5.75
CA LEU A 43 -6.93 0.26 6.34
C LEU A 43 -7.67 -0.74 7.24
N TYR A 44 -7.24 -1.99 7.24
CA TYR A 44 -7.95 -3.12 7.84
C TYR A 44 -9.36 -3.30 7.27
N LEU A 45 -9.57 -4.34 6.51
CA LEU A 45 -10.86 -4.63 5.86
C LEU A 45 -12.02 -4.92 6.84
N GLY A 46 -11.72 -5.06 8.16
CA GLY A 46 -12.69 -5.05 9.24
C GLY A 46 -12.94 -6.40 9.91
N GLY A 47 -12.38 -7.50 9.42
CA GLY A 47 -12.55 -8.84 10.02
C GLY A 47 -11.76 -9.91 9.31
N ASP A 48 -11.57 -11.07 9.93
CA ASP A 48 -10.82 -12.20 9.38
C ASP A 48 -11.60 -12.89 8.24
N ILE A 49 -11.14 -12.69 7.01
CA ILE A 49 -11.73 -13.27 5.79
C ILE A 49 -11.40 -14.75 5.57
N ASN A 50 -10.48 -15.32 6.34
CA ASN A 50 -10.17 -16.77 6.25
C ASN A 50 -11.17 -17.61 7.03
N ARG A 51 -11.78 -17.05 8.08
CA ARG A 51 -12.74 -17.74 8.93
C ARG A 51 -13.81 -18.48 8.13
N PRO A 52 -14.44 -17.90 7.08
CA PRO A 52 -15.41 -18.61 6.24
C PRO A 52 -14.81 -19.81 5.51
N VAL A 53 -13.65 -19.62 4.88
CA VAL A 53 -12.94 -20.67 4.13
C VAL A 53 -12.53 -21.82 5.06
N GLU A 54 -11.91 -21.50 6.18
CA GLU A 54 -11.52 -22.50 7.17
C GLU A 54 -12.71 -23.27 7.74
N ALA A 55 -13.84 -22.60 7.97
CA ALA A 55 -15.05 -23.27 8.43
C ALA A 55 -15.58 -24.26 7.38
N ALA A 56 -15.60 -23.87 6.11
CA ALA A 56 -15.99 -24.74 5.00
C ALA A 56 -15.05 -25.94 4.84
N LEU A 57 -13.72 -25.71 4.88
CA LEU A 57 -12.72 -26.78 4.80
C LEU A 57 -12.83 -27.77 5.97
N ARG A 58 -13.03 -27.25 7.20
CA ARG A 58 -13.29 -28.11 8.38
C ARG A 58 -14.57 -28.93 8.22
N ALA A 59 -15.63 -28.36 7.65
CA ALA A 59 -16.88 -29.09 7.39
C ALA A 59 -16.70 -30.16 6.31
N ALA A 60 -15.96 -29.85 5.24
CA ALA A 60 -15.65 -30.77 4.15
C ALA A 60 -14.81 -31.98 4.61
N ALA A 61 -13.98 -31.81 5.63
CA ALA A 61 -13.13 -32.85 6.19
C ALA A 61 -13.90 -33.83 7.11
N GLN A 62 -15.19 -33.60 7.42
CA GLN A 62 -15.99 -34.51 8.27
C GLN A 62 -16.42 -35.76 7.51
N PRO A 63 -16.50 -36.94 8.19
CA PRO A 63 -16.95 -38.19 7.54
C PRO A 63 -18.38 -38.13 6.95
N ASP A 64 -19.21 -37.24 7.48
CA ASP A 64 -20.60 -37.03 7.08
C ASP A 64 -20.82 -35.71 6.34
N ALA A 65 -19.76 -35.22 5.68
CA ALA A 65 -19.80 -34.00 4.88
C ALA A 65 -20.84 -34.10 3.75
N THR A 66 -21.63 -33.04 3.60
CA THR A 66 -22.52 -32.83 2.45
C THR A 66 -22.38 -31.39 1.95
N PRO A 67 -22.73 -31.09 0.68
CA PRO A 67 -22.68 -29.72 0.16
C PRO A 67 -23.42 -28.73 1.07
N GLU A 68 -24.58 -29.10 1.60
CA GLU A 68 -25.39 -28.22 2.47
C GLU A 68 -24.67 -27.91 3.79
N LYS A 69 -23.96 -28.89 4.37
CA LYS A 69 -23.19 -28.69 5.60
C LYS A 69 -21.98 -27.78 5.35
N ILE A 70 -21.32 -27.95 4.21
CA ILE A 70 -20.16 -27.13 3.84
C ILE A 70 -20.60 -25.69 3.59
N VAL A 71 -21.64 -25.47 2.77
CA VAL A 71 -22.21 -24.13 2.51
C VAL A 71 -22.76 -23.52 3.80
N GLY A 72 -23.41 -24.33 4.65
CA GLY A 72 -23.92 -23.88 5.95
C GLY A 72 -22.80 -23.38 6.87
N ALA A 73 -21.68 -24.11 6.95
CA ALA A 73 -20.52 -23.69 7.75
C ALA A 73 -19.88 -22.41 7.20
N LEU A 74 -19.71 -22.32 5.88
CA LEU A 74 -19.26 -21.11 5.18
C LEU A 74 -20.16 -19.92 5.53
N ALA A 75 -21.47 -20.06 5.39
CA ALA A 75 -22.44 -19.00 5.58
C ALA A 75 -22.51 -18.48 7.03
N VAL A 76 -22.46 -19.39 8.01
CA VAL A 76 -22.43 -19.01 9.44
C VAL A 76 -21.14 -18.27 9.76
N ALA A 77 -20.01 -18.73 9.26
CA ALA A 77 -18.73 -18.07 9.46
C ALA A 77 -18.66 -16.70 8.74
N THR A 78 -19.23 -16.58 7.53
CA THR A 78 -19.39 -15.30 6.83
C THR A 78 -20.24 -14.31 7.65
N HIS A 79 -21.32 -14.79 8.29
CA HIS A 79 -22.13 -13.96 9.17
C HIS A 79 -21.33 -13.43 10.37
N VAL A 80 -20.49 -14.27 10.98
CA VAL A 80 -19.62 -13.86 12.09
C VAL A 80 -18.61 -12.79 11.61
N THR A 81 -17.88 -13.06 10.53
CA THR A 81 -16.95 -12.08 9.94
C THR A 81 -17.64 -10.75 9.64
N ARG A 82 -18.80 -10.79 8.98
CA ARG A 82 -19.53 -9.57 8.62
C ARG A 82 -20.05 -8.80 9.86
N THR A 83 -20.40 -9.51 10.94
CA THR A 83 -20.77 -8.89 12.21
C THR A 83 -19.57 -8.16 12.84
N ILE A 84 -18.38 -8.74 12.75
CA ILE A 84 -17.14 -8.10 13.23
C ILE A 84 -16.80 -6.86 12.39
N VAL A 85 -16.98 -6.92 11.06
CA VAL A 85 -16.84 -5.74 10.19
C VAL A 85 -17.75 -4.60 10.63
N ASP A 86 -19.01 -4.91 11.01
CA ASP A 86 -19.93 -3.90 11.54
C ASP A 86 -19.46 -3.35 12.90
N GLN A 87 -18.87 -4.17 13.76
CA GLN A 87 -18.35 -3.77 15.08
C GLN A 87 -17.08 -2.92 14.97
N THR A 88 -16.20 -3.25 14.04
CA THR A 88 -14.97 -2.47 13.78
C THR A 88 -15.24 -1.17 13.04
N ASN A 89 -16.45 -0.91 12.63
CA ASN A 89 -17.08 0.34 12.20
C ASN A 89 -16.15 1.31 11.45
N PHE A 90 -15.97 1.08 10.16
CA PHE A 90 -15.05 1.89 9.37
C PHE A 90 -15.40 3.38 9.36
N ASN A 91 -16.67 3.78 9.49
CA ASN A 91 -17.03 5.20 9.57
C ASN A 91 -16.38 5.91 10.79
N VAL A 92 -16.21 5.20 11.91
CA VAL A 92 -15.47 5.73 13.07
C VAL A 92 -13.97 5.73 12.79
N ARG A 93 -13.43 4.60 12.29
CA ARG A 93 -12.00 4.45 12.04
C ARG A 93 -11.46 5.39 10.95
N SER A 94 -12.26 5.64 9.93
CA SER A 94 -11.91 6.55 8.83
C SER A 94 -11.66 7.98 9.31
N ASN A 95 -12.40 8.45 10.30
CA ASN A 95 -12.13 9.76 10.91
C ASN A 95 -10.73 9.83 11.54
N LEU A 96 -10.32 8.78 12.25
CA LEU A 96 -8.96 8.71 12.83
C LEU A 96 -7.88 8.65 11.73
N LEU A 97 -8.13 7.86 10.68
CA LEU A 97 -7.23 7.78 9.50
C LEU A 97 -7.10 9.13 8.79
N ALA A 98 -8.20 9.86 8.66
CA ALA A 98 -8.19 11.18 8.05
C ALA A 98 -7.42 12.20 8.93
N ASP A 99 -7.51 12.11 10.26
CA ASP A 99 -6.71 12.93 11.19
C ASP A 99 -5.20 12.61 11.05
N GLU A 100 -4.82 11.33 10.94
CA GLU A 100 -3.43 10.91 10.69
C GLU A 100 -2.90 11.52 9.38
N ILE A 101 -3.66 11.40 8.30
CA ILE A 101 -3.28 11.88 6.96
C ILE A 101 -3.17 13.42 6.97
N SER A 102 -4.15 14.12 7.53
CA SER A 102 -4.14 15.59 7.61
C SER A 102 -2.98 16.12 8.48
N THR A 103 -2.58 15.38 9.52
CA THR A 103 -1.46 15.79 10.38
C THR A 103 -0.11 15.57 9.72
N THR A 104 0.02 14.55 8.88
CA THR A 104 1.30 14.15 8.25
C THR A 104 1.46 14.66 6.82
N GLU A 105 0.38 15.10 6.19
CA GLU A 105 0.31 15.70 4.85
C GLU A 105 1.18 14.96 3.81
N PRO A 106 0.96 13.67 3.57
CA PRO A 106 1.75 12.93 2.59
C PRO A 106 1.37 13.33 1.15
N ASP A 107 2.37 13.59 0.32
CA ASP A 107 2.17 13.88 -1.12
C ASP A 107 1.57 12.67 -1.87
N LEU A 108 1.95 11.44 -1.46
CA LEU A 108 1.49 10.17 -2.03
C LEU A 108 1.24 9.14 -0.94
N ILE A 109 0.13 8.42 -1.06
CA ILE A 109 -0.24 7.35 -0.12
C ILE A 109 -0.49 6.06 -0.89
N GLY A 110 0.16 4.97 -0.47
CA GLY A 110 -0.22 3.61 -0.84
C GLY A 110 -1.14 3.02 0.23
N LEU A 111 -2.37 2.75 -0.15
CA LEU A 111 -3.38 2.14 0.71
C LEU A 111 -3.54 0.66 0.37
N GLN A 112 -3.64 -0.18 1.38
CA GLN A 112 -3.96 -1.60 1.29
C GLN A 112 -5.29 -1.86 2.03
N GLU A 113 -5.97 -2.95 1.69
CA GLU A 113 -7.25 -3.36 2.27
C GLU A 113 -8.36 -2.30 2.19
N VAL A 114 -8.42 -1.58 1.08
CA VAL A 114 -9.48 -0.59 0.82
C VAL A 114 -10.76 -1.31 0.44
N ALA A 115 -11.43 -1.90 1.43
CA ALA A 115 -12.56 -2.79 1.23
C ALA A 115 -13.78 -2.10 0.59
N LEU A 116 -14.49 -2.85 -0.24
CA LEU A 116 -15.83 -2.52 -0.71
C LEU A 116 -16.75 -3.68 -0.32
N TRP A 117 -17.47 -3.50 0.79
CA TRP A 117 -18.44 -4.44 1.29
C TRP A 117 -19.81 -4.18 0.68
N ARG A 118 -20.41 -5.24 0.17
CA ARG A 118 -21.77 -5.21 -0.43
C ARG A 118 -22.62 -6.35 0.11
N SER A 119 -23.94 -6.16 0.02
CA SER A 119 -24.91 -7.20 0.33
C SER A 119 -25.97 -7.33 -0.77
N GLY A 120 -26.71 -8.44 -0.74
CA GLY A 120 -27.79 -8.74 -1.67
C GLY A 120 -28.77 -9.74 -1.11
N PRO A 121 -29.89 -9.99 -1.82
CA PRO A 121 -30.80 -11.10 -1.49
C PRO A 121 -30.07 -12.44 -1.50
N PRO A 122 -30.40 -13.38 -0.58
CA PRO A 122 -29.70 -14.65 -0.50
C PRO A 122 -29.92 -15.51 -1.75
N GLN A 123 -28.83 -16.01 -2.35
CA GLN A 123 -28.85 -16.86 -3.55
C GLN A 123 -28.14 -18.21 -3.29
N PRO A 124 -28.74 -19.15 -2.55
CA PRO A 124 -28.07 -20.37 -2.12
C PRO A 124 -27.63 -21.30 -3.26
N THR A 125 -28.13 -21.09 -4.47
CA THR A 125 -27.74 -21.86 -5.67
C THR A 125 -26.62 -21.20 -6.45
N GLN A 126 -26.15 -20.01 -6.04
CA GLN A 126 -25.11 -19.23 -6.71
C GLN A 126 -23.96 -18.88 -5.74
N VAL A 127 -23.61 -19.80 -4.87
CA VAL A 127 -22.52 -19.63 -3.89
C VAL A 127 -21.21 -19.32 -4.64
N GLY A 128 -20.54 -18.27 -4.22
CA GLY A 128 -19.28 -17.82 -4.84
C GLY A 128 -19.44 -16.95 -6.10
N VAL A 129 -20.67 -16.76 -6.61
CA VAL A 129 -20.89 -15.89 -7.79
C VAL A 129 -21.06 -14.44 -7.33
N PRO A 130 -20.14 -13.51 -7.69
CA PRO A 130 -20.16 -12.14 -7.16
C PRO A 130 -21.25 -11.30 -7.83
N ASN A 131 -22.44 -11.27 -7.26
CA ASN A 131 -23.63 -10.59 -7.80
C ASN A 131 -24.34 -9.63 -6.82
N ALA A 132 -23.96 -9.59 -5.55
CA ALA A 132 -24.46 -8.63 -4.57
C ALA A 132 -24.01 -7.21 -4.93
N THR A 133 -24.95 -6.25 -4.95
CA THR A 133 -24.71 -4.88 -5.48
C THR A 133 -24.99 -3.75 -4.50
N HIS A 134 -25.74 -4.01 -3.40
CA HIS A 134 -26.01 -2.99 -2.39
C HIS A 134 -24.73 -2.68 -1.62
N VAL A 135 -24.26 -1.42 -1.72
CA VAL A 135 -23.05 -0.98 -1.02
C VAL A 135 -23.36 -0.75 0.46
N ASP A 136 -22.70 -1.52 1.32
CA ASP A 136 -22.77 -1.34 2.78
C ASP A 136 -21.68 -0.41 3.26
N TYR A 137 -20.42 -0.63 2.79
CA TYR A 137 -19.25 0.22 3.07
C TYR A 137 -18.36 0.32 1.83
N ASP A 138 -18.11 1.53 1.38
CA ASP A 138 -17.03 1.85 0.42
C ASP A 138 -15.94 2.61 1.16
N PHE A 139 -14.90 1.91 1.60
CA PHE A 139 -13.81 2.49 2.39
C PHE A 139 -13.12 3.65 1.68
N LEU A 140 -12.97 3.57 0.35
CA LEU A 140 -12.37 4.67 -0.42
C LEU A 140 -13.24 5.92 -0.39
N ALA A 141 -14.53 5.77 -0.66
CA ALA A 141 -15.46 6.89 -0.69
C ALA A 141 -15.61 7.54 0.69
N ILE A 142 -15.67 6.74 1.75
CA ILE A 142 -15.76 7.22 3.15
C ILE A 142 -14.50 8.01 3.50
N LEU A 143 -13.30 7.43 3.29
CA LEU A 143 -12.04 8.10 3.62
C LEU A 143 -11.83 9.41 2.84
N LEU A 144 -12.13 9.42 1.53
CA LEU A 144 -12.02 10.64 0.73
C LEU A 144 -13.03 11.71 1.19
N GLY A 145 -14.21 11.31 1.65
CA GLY A 145 -15.19 12.19 2.26
C GLY A 145 -14.68 12.85 3.55
N ASP A 146 -14.15 12.04 4.47
CA ASP A 146 -13.60 12.50 5.74
C ASP A 146 -12.37 13.41 5.57
N LEU A 147 -11.53 13.14 4.56
CA LEU A 147 -10.40 14.00 4.18
C LEU A 147 -10.91 15.36 3.64
N ALA A 148 -11.91 15.33 2.75
CA ALA A 148 -12.48 16.56 2.20
C ALA A 148 -13.14 17.45 3.29
N GLU A 149 -13.77 16.85 4.31
CA GLU A 149 -14.31 17.57 5.47
C GLU A 149 -13.23 18.29 6.28
N ARG A 150 -11.97 17.82 6.23
CA ARG A 150 -10.78 18.45 6.84
C ARG A 150 -10.09 19.47 5.94
N GLY A 151 -10.59 19.65 4.71
CA GLY A 151 -10.00 20.54 3.72
C GLY A 151 -8.90 19.88 2.89
N GLU A 152 -8.60 18.59 3.12
CA GLU A 152 -7.59 17.84 2.40
C GLU A 152 -8.13 17.34 1.05
N GLN A 153 -7.41 17.62 -0.01
CA GLN A 153 -7.82 17.21 -1.36
C GLN A 153 -6.93 16.09 -1.90
N TYR A 154 -7.37 14.87 -1.69
CA TYR A 154 -6.74 13.69 -2.26
C TYR A 154 -7.56 13.12 -3.42
N VAL A 155 -6.86 12.61 -4.44
CA VAL A 155 -7.47 11.89 -5.56
C VAL A 155 -6.87 10.49 -5.68
N ALA A 156 -7.72 9.51 -5.98
CA ALA A 156 -7.28 8.17 -6.31
C ALA A 156 -6.72 8.14 -7.73
N VAL A 157 -5.39 8.10 -7.87
CA VAL A 157 -4.69 8.06 -9.17
C VAL A 157 -4.57 6.64 -9.72
N SER A 158 -4.67 5.62 -8.85
CA SER A 158 -4.76 4.22 -9.23
C SER A 158 -5.64 3.47 -8.23
N VAL A 159 -6.52 2.61 -8.73
CA VAL A 159 -7.36 1.69 -7.95
C VAL A 159 -7.22 0.31 -8.57
N GLY A 160 -6.68 -0.65 -7.83
CA GLY A 160 -6.54 -2.04 -8.26
C GLY A 160 -7.49 -2.93 -7.47
N ASN A 161 -8.41 -3.60 -8.15
CA ASN A 161 -9.19 -4.66 -7.55
C ASN A 161 -8.30 -5.88 -7.37
N ARG A 162 -8.40 -6.50 -6.18
CA ARG A 162 -7.70 -7.73 -5.80
C ARG A 162 -8.74 -8.84 -5.67
N ALA A 163 -8.89 -9.44 -4.51
CA ALA A 163 -9.96 -10.41 -4.31
C ALA A 163 -11.35 -9.79 -4.54
N ASP A 164 -12.25 -10.55 -5.19
CA ASP A 164 -13.68 -10.22 -5.32
C ASP A 164 -14.49 -11.48 -5.03
N VAL A 165 -14.86 -11.66 -3.77
CA VAL A 165 -15.43 -12.88 -3.24
C VAL A 165 -16.83 -12.64 -2.68
N GLU A 166 -17.73 -13.59 -2.90
CA GLU A 166 -19.10 -13.56 -2.39
C GLU A 166 -19.46 -14.85 -1.70
N SER A 167 -20.22 -14.76 -0.63
CA SER A 167 -20.72 -15.91 0.11
C SER A 167 -22.11 -15.62 0.67
N LEU A 168 -22.92 -16.69 0.75
CA LEU A 168 -24.12 -16.68 1.56
C LEU A 168 -23.77 -16.42 3.04
N SER A 169 -24.64 -15.72 3.74
CA SER A 169 -24.50 -15.34 5.15
C SER A 169 -25.81 -15.49 5.89
N PHE A 170 -25.80 -16.19 7.02
CA PHE A 170 -26.92 -16.26 7.96
C PHE A 170 -26.41 -16.61 9.36
N SER A 171 -27.19 -16.25 10.40
CA SER A 171 -26.82 -16.57 11.78
C SER A 171 -26.86 -18.08 12.04
N ALA A 172 -26.28 -18.54 13.14
CA ALA A 172 -26.31 -19.94 13.56
C ALA A 172 -27.71 -20.53 13.70
N THR A 173 -28.75 -19.68 13.86
CA THR A 173 -30.17 -20.08 13.88
C THR A 173 -30.82 -20.04 12.51
N GLY A 174 -30.08 -19.71 11.44
CA GLY A 174 -30.59 -19.52 10.09
C GLY A 174 -31.31 -18.19 9.85
N ALA A 175 -31.26 -17.26 10.81
CA ALA A 175 -31.88 -15.95 10.66
C ALA A 175 -31.00 -14.98 9.83
N ASN A 176 -31.67 -13.96 9.24
CA ASN A 176 -31.05 -12.88 8.45
C ASN A 176 -30.23 -13.38 7.25
N PRO A 177 -30.80 -14.27 6.40
CA PRO A 177 -30.09 -14.76 5.22
C PRO A 177 -29.88 -13.61 4.21
N ARG A 178 -28.65 -13.48 3.72
CA ARG A 178 -28.25 -12.52 2.66
C ARG A 178 -26.98 -13.03 1.99
N ASP A 179 -26.68 -12.50 0.83
CA ASP A 179 -25.34 -12.60 0.25
C ASP A 179 -24.47 -11.44 0.73
N VAL A 180 -23.21 -11.74 0.97
CA VAL A 180 -22.18 -10.78 1.39
C VAL A 180 -21.02 -10.89 0.42
N ARG A 181 -20.65 -9.76 -0.19
CA ARG A 181 -19.55 -9.65 -1.16
C ARG A 181 -18.50 -8.67 -0.67
N LEU A 182 -17.26 -9.08 -0.75
CA LEU A 182 -16.08 -8.25 -0.53
C LEU A 182 -15.31 -8.11 -1.83
N THR A 183 -15.11 -6.86 -2.28
CA THR A 183 -14.01 -6.56 -3.19
C THR A 183 -12.90 -5.91 -2.39
N MET A 184 -11.75 -6.56 -2.26
CA MET A 184 -10.55 -5.99 -1.68
C MET A 184 -9.81 -5.16 -2.74
N ARG A 185 -9.40 -3.95 -2.37
CA ARG A 185 -8.71 -3.04 -3.28
C ARG A 185 -7.41 -2.55 -2.65
N ASP A 186 -6.41 -2.31 -3.51
CA ASP A 186 -5.29 -1.44 -3.17
C ASP A 186 -5.44 -0.13 -3.94
N VAL A 187 -5.00 0.99 -3.35
CA VAL A 187 -5.21 2.32 -3.93
C VAL A 187 -3.96 3.17 -3.78
N ILE A 188 -3.65 3.97 -4.79
CA ILE A 188 -2.69 5.07 -4.66
C ILE A 188 -3.47 6.39 -4.63
N LEU A 189 -3.33 7.12 -3.53
CA LEU A 189 -3.81 8.49 -3.42
C LEU A 189 -2.68 9.49 -3.70
N MET A 190 -3.03 10.64 -4.27
CA MET A 190 -2.13 11.77 -4.49
C MET A 190 -2.79 13.04 -3.99
N HIS A 191 -2.04 13.85 -3.23
CA HIS A 191 -2.48 15.17 -2.80
C HIS A 191 -2.50 16.14 -3.98
N VAL A 192 -3.59 16.87 -4.15
CA VAL A 192 -3.83 17.70 -5.36
C VAL A 192 -3.00 18.98 -5.36
N GLU A 193 -2.71 19.56 -4.19
CA GLU A 193 -2.11 20.88 -4.07
C GLU A 193 -0.57 20.90 -4.15
N ASP A 194 0.10 19.74 -4.15
CA ASP A 194 1.57 19.64 -4.03
C ASP A 194 2.35 19.81 -5.33
N GLY A 195 1.68 20.15 -6.43
CA GLY A 195 2.33 20.35 -7.73
C GLY A 195 2.89 19.07 -8.34
N LEU A 196 2.35 17.91 -7.94
CA LEU A 196 2.63 16.63 -8.55
C LEU A 196 1.75 16.39 -9.78
N SER A 197 2.26 15.59 -10.70
CA SER A 197 1.48 15.10 -11.83
C SER A 197 1.83 13.67 -12.17
N VAL A 198 0.80 12.86 -12.49
CA VAL A 198 0.97 11.48 -12.95
C VAL A 198 1.22 11.49 -14.45
N THR A 199 2.32 10.87 -14.90
CA THR A 199 2.73 10.79 -16.31
C THR A 199 2.60 9.39 -16.90
N GLY A 200 2.34 8.39 -16.06
CA GLY A 200 2.08 6.99 -16.43
C GLY A 200 1.59 6.21 -15.24
N LYS A 201 0.90 5.12 -15.48
CA LYS A 201 0.43 4.22 -14.42
C LYS A 201 0.27 2.79 -14.93
N GLY A 202 0.31 1.84 -14.02
CA GLY A 202 0.01 0.44 -14.27
C GLY A 202 -0.53 -0.25 -13.03
N ASP A 203 -1.24 -1.36 -13.27
CA ASP A 203 -1.81 -2.25 -12.26
C ASP A 203 -1.71 -3.68 -12.77
N LYS A 204 -1.33 -4.61 -11.91
CA LYS A 204 -1.26 -6.04 -12.25
C LYS A 204 -1.52 -6.90 -11.03
N ILE A 205 -2.30 -7.98 -11.23
CA ILE A 205 -2.41 -9.10 -10.30
C ILE A 205 -1.15 -9.96 -10.45
N TYR A 206 -0.62 -10.48 -9.35
CA TYR A 206 0.51 -11.40 -9.37
C TYR A 206 0.15 -12.72 -10.04
N ASP A 207 1.15 -13.37 -10.64
CA ASP A 207 0.96 -14.69 -11.25
C ASP A 207 0.83 -15.80 -10.19
N ALA A 208 1.35 -15.57 -8.97
CA ALA A 208 1.27 -16.48 -7.83
C ALA A 208 0.35 -15.90 -6.76
N ASN A 209 -0.81 -16.49 -6.56
CA ASN A 209 -1.83 -16.10 -5.60
C ASN A 209 -2.36 -17.31 -4.84
N LEU A 210 -3.04 -17.04 -3.73
CA LEU A 210 -3.70 -18.05 -2.93
C LEU A 210 -5.09 -18.32 -3.48
N SER A 211 -5.40 -19.58 -3.76
CA SER A 211 -6.69 -20.02 -4.27
C SER A 211 -7.17 -21.23 -3.49
N PHE A 212 -8.45 -21.28 -3.18
CA PHE A 212 -9.06 -22.38 -2.46
C PHE A 212 -10.22 -23.01 -3.25
N ASP A 213 -10.06 -24.29 -3.55
CA ASP A 213 -11.18 -25.13 -3.90
C ASP A 213 -11.92 -25.54 -2.63
N LEU A 214 -13.23 -25.53 -2.67
CA LEU A 214 -14.06 -26.06 -1.58
C LEU A 214 -14.49 -27.50 -1.93
N PRO A 215 -13.78 -28.52 -1.41
CA PRO A 215 -14.08 -29.91 -1.73
C PRO A 215 -15.49 -30.29 -1.25
N GLY A 216 -16.17 -31.10 -2.04
CA GLY A 216 -17.53 -31.55 -1.72
C GLY A 216 -18.65 -30.62 -2.17
N LEU A 217 -18.36 -29.49 -2.81
CA LEU A 217 -19.34 -28.67 -3.50
C LEU A 217 -19.56 -29.18 -4.95
N PRO A 218 -20.70 -28.82 -5.59
CA PRO A 218 -20.99 -29.19 -6.97
C PRO A 218 -19.87 -28.74 -7.94
N GLU A 219 -19.65 -29.55 -8.98
CA GLU A 219 -18.73 -29.18 -10.08
C GLU A 219 -19.14 -27.83 -10.69
N GLY A 220 -18.16 -26.95 -10.91
CA GLY A 220 -18.38 -25.59 -11.42
C GLY A 220 -18.67 -24.55 -10.32
N THR A 221 -18.63 -24.91 -9.03
CA THR A 221 -18.58 -23.91 -7.96
C THR A 221 -17.28 -23.08 -8.12
N PRO A 222 -17.37 -21.73 -8.13
CA PRO A 222 -16.16 -20.89 -8.25
C PRO A 222 -15.15 -21.16 -7.12
N THR A 223 -13.88 -21.10 -7.46
CA THR A 223 -12.80 -21.04 -6.46
C THR A 223 -12.88 -19.74 -5.65
N ILE A 224 -12.34 -19.78 -4.46
CA ILE A 224 -12.16 -18.57 -3.64
C ILE A 224 -10.73 -18.11 -3.84
N ASP A 225 -10.57 -17.03 -4.62
CA ASP A 225 -9.27 -16.49 -4.99
C ASP A 225 -8.96 -15.25 -4.15
N PHE A 226 -7.85 -15.30 -3.43
CA PHE A 226 -7.28 -14.16 -2.70
C PHE A 226 -6.15 -13.54 -3.53
N ASP A 227 -6.56 -12.84 -4.58
CA ASP A 227 -5.62 -12.18 -5.48
C ASP A 227 -4.87 -11.05 -4.77
N ARG A 228 -3.56 -11.03 -4.95
CA ARG A 228 -2.67 -9.92 -4.59
C ARG A 228 -2.09 -9.31 -5.86
N GLY A 229 -1.55 -8.11 -5.74
CA GLY A 229 -1.00 -7.42 -6.90
C GLY A 229 -0.20 -6.19 -6.52
N TYR A 230 0.21 -5.45 -7.55
CA TYR A 230 0.89 -4.18 -7.39
C TYR A 230 0.32 -3.13 -8.32
N GLN A 231 0.51 -1.88 -7.91
CA GLN A 231 0.19 -0.70 -8.71
C GLN A 231 1.41 0.21 -8.75
N TRP A 232 1.53 0.97 -9.81
CA TRP A 232 2.54 2.03 -9.88
C TRP A 232 2.01 3.26 -10.60
N VAL A 233 2.56 4.41 -10.22
CA VAL A 233 2.41 5.66 -10.93
C VAL A 233 3.77 6.27 -11.17
N ASP A 234 3.99 6.79 -12.38
CA ASP A 234 5.14 7.62 -12.71
C ASP A 234 4.79 9.08 -12.41
N VAL A 235 5.55 9.68 -11.51
CA VAL A 235 5.26 11.00 -10.95
C VAL A 235 6.30 12.00 -11.42
N ARG A 236 5.84 13.21 -11.75
CA ARG A 236 6.66 14.40 -11.92
C ARG A 236 6.37 15.37 -10.77
N ALA A 237 7.42 15.78 -10.06
CA ALA A 237 7.41 16.80 -9.01
C ALA A 237 8.43 17.88 -9.38
N GLY A 238 7.99 18.95 -10.07
CA GLY A 238 8.90 19.94 -10.65
C GLY A 238 9.84 19.30 -11.68
N ALA A 239 11.16 19.33 -11.41
CA ALA A 239 12.19 18.69 -12.25
C ALA A 239 12.38 17.20 -11.96
N GLN A 240 11.93 16.72 -10.81
CA GLN A 240 12.08 15.31 -10.39
C GLN A 240 11.14 14.41 -11.15
N ARG A 241 11.59 13.17 -11.43
CA ARG A 241 10.80 12.12 -12.06
C ARG A 241 11.12 10.81 -11.37
N PHE A 242 10.10 10.21 -10.77
CA PHE A 242 10.24 8.95 -10.05
C PHE A 242 9.02 8.06 -10.24
N ARG A 243 9.14 6.81 -9.86
CA ARG A 243 8.03 5.86 -9.78
C ARG A 243 7.65 5.66 -8.33
N PHE A 244 6.37 5.74 -8.05
CA PHE A 244 5.77 5.33 -6.78
C PHE A 244 5.01 4.03 -7.01
N VAL A 245 5.28 3.02 -6.18
CA VAL A 245 4.68 1.69 -6.27
C VAL A 245 3.96 1.37 -4.98
N ASN A 246 2.77 0.78 -5.05
CA ASN A 246 2.00 0.25 -3.93
C ASN A 246 1.76 -1.24 -4.12
N THR A 247 1.93 -2.03 -3.07
CA THR A 247 1.64 -3.47 -3.08
C THR A 247 1.21 -3.97 -1.70
N HIS A 248 0.49 -5.08 -1.70
CA HIS A 248 0.16 -5.88 -0.54
C HIS A 248 0.55 -7.33 -0.85
N LEU A 249 1.60 -7.86 -0.19
CA LEU A 249 2.09 -9.23 -0.40
C LEU A 249 1.26 -10.24 0.39
N GLU A 250 1.41 -11.51 0.05
CA GLU A 250 0.66 -12.60 0.68
C GLU A 250 1.03 -12.78 2.17
N ALA A 251 0.01 -12.90 3.02
CA ALA A 251 0.16 -13.02 4.47
C ALA A 251 0.33 -14.47 4.95
N PHE A 252 -0.27 -15.43 4.24
CA PHE A 252 -0.38 -16.81 4.71
C PHE A 252 0.81 -17.65 4.33
N SER A 253 1.45 -17.40 3.17
CA SER A 253 2.58 -18.16 2.67
C SER A 253 3.77 -17.27 2.34
N SER A 254 4.89 -17.55 3.00
CA SER A 254 6.17 -16.87 2.74
C SER A 254 6.71 -17.20 1.36
N ASP A 255 6.44 -18.40 0.85
CA ASP A 255 6.87 -18.83 -0.49
C ASP A 255 6.10 -18.04 -1.57
N LEU A 256 4.78 -17.84 -1.40
CA LEU A 256 3.99 -16.99 -2.30
C LEU A 256 4.42 -15.53 -2.21
N ALA A 257 4.56 -14.97 -1.00
CA ALA A 257 5.02 -13.60 -0.80
C ALA A 257 6.40 -13.35 -1.44
N TYR A 258 7.31 -14.33 -1.38
CA TYR A 258 8.62 -14.26 -2.04
C TYR A 258 8.49 -14.27 -3.57
N ALA A 259 7.64 -15.12 -4.13
CA ALA A 259 7.37 -15.15 -5.57
C ALA A 259 6.78 -13.82 -6.06
N GLN A 260 5.84 -13.25 -5.30
CA GLN A 260 5.23 -11.94 -5.56
C GLN A 260 6.27 -10.81 -5.49
N ALA A 261 7.10 -10.78 -4.43
CA ALA A 261 8.19 -9.79 -4.31
C ALA A 261 9.18 -9.89 -5.48
N ARG A 262 9.51 -11.10 -5.95
CA ARG A 262 10.37 -11.30 -7.11
C ARG A 262 9.75 -10.74 -8.38
N GLN A 263 8.45 -10.97 -8.60
CA GLN A 263 7.72 -10.44 -9.75
C GLN A 263 7.61 -8.90 -9.69
N LEU A 264 7.31 -8.33 -8.50
CA LEU A 264 7.31 -6.89 -8.26
C LEU A 264 8.62 -6.24 -8.70
N LEU A 265 9.75 -6.79 -8.24
CA LEU A 265 11.08 -6.26 -8.56
C LEU A 265 11.39 -6.34 -10.06
N ALA A 266 10.91 -7.36 -10.75
CA ALA A 266 11.14 -7.56 -12.18
C ALA A 266 10.27 -6.64 -13.05
N GLU A 267 9.02 -6.38 -12.66
CA GLU A 267 8.02 -5.78 -13.54
C GLU A 267 7.60 -4.35 -13.13
N ALA A 268 7.45 -4.09 -11.82
CA ALA A 268 6.99 -2.79 -11.33
C ALA A 268 8.09 -1.76 -11.20
N THR A 269 9.36 -2.19 -11.15
CA THR A 269 10.51 -1.31 -10.91
C THR A 269 11.34 -1.11 -12.17
N SER A 270 12.16 -0.05 -12.20
CA SER A 270 13.05 0.23 -13.33
C SER A 270 14.43 0.66 -12.84
N PRO A 271 15.53 0.11 -13.37
CA PRO A 271 16.86 0.54 -13.00
C PRO A 271 17.19 1.98 -13.44
N ASN A 272 16.47 2.49 -14.45
CA ASN A 272 16.70 3.80 -15.02
C ASN A 272 15.83 4.91 -14.40
N ARG A 273 15.12 4.61 -13.32
CA ARG A 273 14.20 5.53 -12.66
C ARG A 273 14.29 5.37 -11.17
N SER A 274 14.42 6.50 -10.46
CA SER A 274 14.24 6.49 -9.01
C SER A 274 12.89 5.89 -8.67
N THR A 275 12.85 5.00 -7.69
CA THR A 275 11.63 4.31 -7.29
C THR A 275 11.50 4.37 -5.78
N VAL A 276 10.33 4.80 -5.32
CA VAL A 276 9.86 4.60 -3.96
C VAL A 276 8.76 3.56 -4.03
N PHE A 277 8.85 2.50 -3.25
CA PHE A 277 7.72 1.60 -3.13
C PHE A 277 7.31 1.42 -1.67
N VAL A 278 6.02 1.32 -1.46
CA VAL A 278 5.37 1.13 -0.17
C VAL A 278 4.57 -0.16 -0.17
N CYS A 279 4.49 -0.78 0.97
CA CYS A 279 3.77 -2.05 1.09
C CYS A 279 3.28 -2.31 2.51
N ASP A 280 2.18 -3.06 2.61
CA ASP A 280 2.09 -4.12 3.58
C ASP A 280 2.81 -5.33 2.98
N CYS A 281 4.02 -5.57 3.43
CA CYS A 281 4.87 -6.61 2.86
C CYS A 281 4.66 -7.99 3.49
N ASN A 282 3.87 -8.07 4.56
CA ASN A 282 3.66 -9.30 5.32
C ASN A 282 4.97 -10.07 5.59
N SER A 283 6.07 -9.33 5.81
CA SER A 283 7.43 -9.87 5.89
C SER A 283 8.24 -9.09 6.94
N ASP A 284 8.15 -9.53 8.19
CA ASP A 284 8.87 -8.93 9.29
C ASP A 284 10.37 -9.26 9.21
N PRO A 285 11.27 -8.26 9.12
CA PRO A 285 12.72 -8.46 9.07
C PRO A 285 13.30 -9.29 10.20
N ALA A 286 12.69 -9.25 11.38
CA ALA A 286 13.15 -9.96 12.58
C ALA A 286 12.67 -11.42 12.62
N ASN A 287 11.65 -11.78 11.84
CA ASN A 287 11.03 -13.11 11.89
C ASN A 287 11.65 -14.05 10.85
N ASN A 288 12.42 -15.02 11.28
CA ASN A 288 13.02 -16.05 10.42
C ASN A 288 12.34 -17.44 10.54
N SER A 289 11.14 -17.50 11.11
CA SER A 289 10.37 -18.74 11.21
C SER A 289 9.85 -19.22 9.85
N ILE A 290 9.65 -20.53 9.69
CA ILE A 290 9.09 -21.16 8.49
C ILE A 290 7.76 -21.81 8.86
N LYS A 291 6.70 -21.55 8.11
CA LYS A 291 5.37 -22.15 8.30
C LYS A 291 5.28 -23.52 7.62
N VAL A 292 6.01 -24.50 8.15
CA VAL A 292 6.08 -25.87 7.57
C VAL A 292 4.72 -26.59 7.54
N ASN A 293 3.79 -26.22 8.41
CA ASN A 293 2.44 -26.81 8.47
C ASN A 293 1.58 -26.52 7.23
N ILE A 294 1.93 -25.49 6.45
CA ILE A 294 1.28 -25.16 5.18
C ILE A 294 2.19 -25.43 3.97
N GLY A 295 3.34 -26.02 4.20
CA GLY A 295 4.29 -26.41 3.14
C GLY A 295 5.30 -25.34 2.75
N ASP A 296 5.38 -24.20 3.46
CA ASP A 296 6.40 -23.19 3.20
C ASP A 296 7.82 -23.76 3.39
N THR A 297 8.72 -23.35 2.53
CA THR A 297 10.15 -23.67 2.55
C THR A 297 11.03 -22.46 2.88
N LEU A 298 10.50 -21.25 2.70
CA LEU A 298 11.20 -19.99 2.94
C LEU A 298 10.75 -19.36 4.28
N PRO A 299 11.67 -18.68 4.98
CA PRO A 299 11.33 -17.99 6.22
C PRO A 299 10.47 -16.74 5.96
N HIS A 300 9.74 -16.31 6.99
CA HIS A 300 8.83 -15.16 6.92
C HIS A 300 9.52 -13.87 6.44
N ASN A 301 10.79 -13.68 6.76
CA ASN A 301 11.56 -12.51 6.29
C ASN A 301 12.19 -12.68 4.90
N ALA A 302 11.91 -13.73 4.16
CA ALA A 302 12.53 -13.96 2.84
C ALA A 302 12.16 -12.89 1.81
N PRO A 303 10.90 -12.40 1.69
CA PRO A 303 10.56 -11.27 0.83
C PRO A 303 11.36 -10.00 1.16
N TYR A 304 11.43 -9.61 2.44
CA TYR A 304 12.22 -8.46 2.89
C TYR A 304 13.70 -8.58 2.51
N ARG A 305 14.29 -9.75 2.73
CA ARG A 305 15.70 -10.01 2.38
C ARG A 305 15.95 -9.97 0.87
N LEU A 306 14.99 -10.42 0.07
CA LEU A 306 15.07 -10.30 -1.38
C LEU A 306 15.06 -8.84 -1.81
N ILE A 307 14.13 -8.05 -1.29
CA ILE A 307 13.95 -6.63 -1.63
C ILE A 307 15.20 -5.83 -1.28
N THR A 308 15.71 -5.99 -0.06
CA THR A 308 16.88 -5.23 0.43
C THR A 308 18.22 -5.78 -0.06
N GLY A 309 18.30 -7.07 -0.35
CA GLY A 309 19.51 -7.73 -0.86
C GLY A 309 19.60 -7.65 -2.39
N ALA A 310 19.12 -8.66 -3.10
CA ALA A 310 19.21 -8.72 -4.56
C ALA A 310 18.43 -7.61 -5.27
N GLY A 311 17.34 -7.10 -4.68
CA GLY A 311 16.57 -5.96 -5.19
C GLY A 311 17.30 -4.63 -5.07
N GLY A 312 18.26 -4.51 -4.14
CA GLY A 312 19.07 -3.30 -3.93
C GLY A 312 18.27 -2.11 -3.40
N TYR A 313 17.11 -2.35 -2.77
CA TYR A 313 16.31 -1.29 -2.18
C TYR A 313 16.74 -0.98 -0.76
N THR A 314 16.80 0.30 -0.43
CA THR A 314 17.06 0.79 0.92
C THR A 314 15.75 0.79 1.71
N ASP A 315 15.73 0.15 2.87
CA ASP A 315 14.68 0.32 3.88
C ASP A 315 14.82 1.74 4.47
N LEU A 316 13.88 2.61 4.12
CA LEU A 316 13.97 4.03 4.48
C LEU A 316 13.74 4.27 5.98
N TRP A 317 12.98 3.40 6.66
CA TRP A 317 12.85 3.49 8.11
C TRP A 317 14.21 3.31 8.81
N LYS A 318 14.94 2.26 8.44
CA LYS A 318 16.30 2.04 8.97
C LYS A 318 17.29 3.13 8.55
N ALA A 319 17.17 3.64 7.33
CA ALA A 319 18.03 4.72 6.83
C ALA A 319 17.76 6.09 7.46
N SER A 320 16.61 6.29 8.09
CA SER A 320 16.25 7.55 8.75
C SER A 320 17.07 7.85 10.00
N GLY A 321 17.91 6.90 10.46
CA GLY A 321 18.66 7.00 11.72
C GLY A 321 17.75 6.99 12.95
N ARG A 322 16.47 6.69 12.79
CA ARG A 322 15.59 6.41 13.91
C ARG A 322 16.01 5.09 14.52
N PRO A 323 16.27 5.05 15.83
CA PRO A 323 16.79 3.84 16.44
C PRO A 323 15.68 2.78 16.45
N ALA A 324 15.88 1.74 15.64
CA ALA A 324 15.27 0.45 15.87
C ALA A 324 15.63 -0.14 17.26
N ASP A 325 16.48 0.56 18.02
CA ASP A 325 17.22 -0.01 19.14
C ASP A 325 17.16 0.84 20.42
N LEU A 326 16.30 1.86 20.53
CA LEU A 326 16.10 2.54 21.82
C LEU A 326 15.16 1.71 22.69
N PRO A 327 15.59 1.32 23.93
CA PRO A 327 14.70 0.68 24.89
C PRO A 327 13.45 1.53 25.12
N GLY A 328 12.26 0.98 24.85
CA GLY A 328 10.98 1.65 25.00
C GLY A 328 10.47 2.40 23.76
N PHE A 329 11.25 2.46 22.68
CA PHE A 329 10.80 2.85 21.34
C PHE A 329 11.08 1.68 20.41
N ASP A 330 10.04 1.20 19.84
CA ASP A 330 9.99 -0.02 19.06
C ASP A 330 10.75 0.06 17.74
N ALA A 331 10.96 -1.12 17.17
CA ALA A 331 11.59 -1.35 15.87
C ALA A 331 10.82 -0.74 14.69
N GLY A 332 9.79 0.09 14.94
CA GLY A 332 8.85 0.56 13.91
C GLY A 332 7.75 -0.48 13.65
N ASP A 333 7.35 -1.23 14.70
CA ASP A 333 6.29 -2.23 14.61
C ASP A 333 4.97 -1.59 14.17
N THR A 334 4.30 -2.27 13.26
CA THR A 334 3.10 -1.74 12.58
C THR A 334 1.90 -2.65 12.68
N SER A 335 2.02 -3.87 13.20
CA SER A 335 0.92 -4.83 13.31
C SER A 335 1.00 -5.63 14.61
N GLY A 336 -0.14 -6.21 15.04
CA GLY A 336 -0.22 -7.03 16.25
C GLY A 336 -1.51 -6.89 17.08
N LEU A 337 -2.41 -5.97 16.70
CA LEU A 337 -3.67 -5.78 17.41
C LEU A 337 -4.63 -6.96 17.21
N ASN A 338 -5.63 -7.07 18.11
CA ASN A 338 -6.70 -8.02 17.98
C ASN A 338 -7.67 -7.66 16.82
N GLU A 339 -8.48 -8.62 16.41
CA GLU A 339 -9.44 -8.48 15.31
C GLU A 339 -10.48 -7.35 15.54
N LEU A 340 -10.84 -7.04 16.78
CA LEU A 340 -11.81 -5.99 17.08
C LEU A 340 -11.19 -4.59 17.11
N VAL A 341 -9.89 -4.48 16.98
CA VAL A 341 -9.11 -3.24 17.01
C VAL A 341 -9.48 -2.31 18.16
N ASN A 342 -9.77 -2.89 19.33
CA ASN A 342 -10.22 -2.18 20.53
C ASN A 342 -9.39 -2.48 21.78
N GLU A 343 -8.18 -3.04 21.61
CA GLU A 343 -7.28 -3.32 22.72
C GLU A 343 -7.03 -2.07 23.58
N PRO A 344 -6.92 -2.23 24.92
CA PRO A 344 -6.54 -1.14 25.79
C PRO A 344 -5.10 -0.70 25.50
N LEU A 345 -4.75 0.52 25.94
CA LEU A 345 -3.37 1.00 25.90
C LEU A 345 -2.49 0.29 26.97
N PRO A 346 -1.23 -0.07 26.65
CA PRO A 346 -0.60 0.02 25.31
C PRO A 346 -1.15 -1.05 24.39
N GLY A 347 -1.14 -0.78 23.07
CA GLY A 347 -1.48 -1.77 22.05
C GLY A 347 -0.40 -2.86 21.94
N SER A 348 -0.77 -3.99 21.33
CA SER A 348 0.11 -5.17 21.18
C SER A 348 0.94 -5.13 19.88
N TRP A 349 1.63 -4.04 19.59
CA TRP A 349 2.45 -3.89 18.40
C TRP A 349 3.70 -4.78 18.48
N THR A 350 3.82 -5.74 17.60
CA THR A 350 4.85 -6.80 17.67
C THR A 350 5.53 -7.16 16.36
N HIS A 351 5.04 -6.65 15.23
CA HIS A 351 5.55 -6.98 13.90
C HIS A 351 5.74 -5.72 13.05
N ARG A 352 6.88 -5.62 12.37
CA ARG A 352 7.14 -4.56 11.40
C ARG A 352 6.96 -5.12 9.99
N ILE A 353 5.78 -4.94 9.40
CA ILE A 353 5.43 -5.48 8.09
C ILE A 353 5.03 -4.41 7.08
N ASP A 354 4.66 -3.20 7.52
CA ASP A 354 4.40 -2.06 6.66
C ASP A 354 5.68 -1.28 6.45
N MET A 355 6.08 -1.07 5.18
CA MET A 355 7.40 -0.58 4.86
C MET A 355 7.43 0.41 3.72
N VAL A 356 8.44 1.27 3.75
CA VAL A 356 8.79 2.20 2.68
C VAL A 356 10.22 1.91 2.23
N PHE A 357 10.38 1.59 0.96
CA PHE A 357 11.66 1.31 0.33
C PHE A 357 11.99 2.32 -0.74
N GLY A 358 13.28 2.57 -0.95
CA GLY A 358 13.72 3.52 -1.95
C GLY A 358 15.01 3.11 -2.65
N ARG A 359 15.11 3.48 -3.96
CA ARG A 359 16.31 3.28 -4.77
C ARG A 359 16.39 4.39 -5.83
N THR A 360 17.56 5.00 -6.02
CA THR A 360 17.77 5.98 -7.08
C THR A 360 17.82 5.33 -8.47
N ALA A 361 17.63 6.12 -9.53
CA ALA A 361 18.02 5.71 -10.86
C ALA A 361 19.52 5.32 -10.86
N GLY A 362 19.83 4.15 -11.38
CA GLY A 362 21.20 3.61 -11.33
C GLY A 362 21.53 2.77 -10.09
N GLY A 363 20.59 2.60 -9.15
CA GLY A 363 20.69 1.59 -8.08
C GLY A 363 21.28 2.05 -6.76
N GLY A 364 21.56 3.35 -6.58
CA GLY A 364 22.04 3.88 -5.31
C GLY A 364 20.91 4.04 -4.26
N PRO A 365 21.26 4.26 -2.98
CA PRO A 365 20.30 4.52 -1.93
C PRO A 365 19.58 5.86 -2.12
N LEU A 366 18.29 5.91 -1.79
CA LEU A 366 17.60 7.17 -1.52
C LEU A 366 17.85 7.59 -0.08
N SER A 367 17.81 8.89 0.18
CA SER A 367 17.94 9.44 1.52
C SER A 367 16.59 9.87 2.10
N THR A 368 16.51 9.88 3.42
CA THR A 368 15.37 10.37 4.18
C THR A 368 15.87 11.16 5.38
N ASP A 369 15.17 12.21 5.75
CA ASP A 369 15.50 13.04 6.92
C ASP A 369 14.42 12.96 8.00
N ARG A 370 13.31 12.31 7.73
CA ARG A 370 12.21 12.16 8.68
C ARG A 370 11.43 10.87 8.38
N GLY A 371 11.18 10.09 9.44
CA GLY A 371 10.26 8.97 9.45
C GLY A 371 9.34 9.05 10.66
N GLN A 372 8.09 8.58 10.53
CA GLN A 372 7.09 8.54 11.59
C GLN A 372 6.23 7.29 11.40
N VAL A 373 5.87 6.64 12.52
CA VAL A 373 4.81 5.64 12.59
C VAL A 373 3.60 6.32 13.20
N THR A 374 2.42 6.12 12.63
CA THR A 374 1.16 6.78 13.02
C THR A 374 0.06 5.76 13.32
N GLY A 375 -0.96 6.18 14.06
CA GLY A 375 -2.11 5.33 14.35
C GLY A 375 -1.85 4.25 15.40
N ARG A 376 -0.92 4.50 16.33
CA ARG A 376 -0.52 3.57 17.38
C ARG A 376 -0.34 4.28 18.73
N ASP A 377 0.32 3.63 19.70
CA ASP A 377 0.54 4.19 21.03
C ASP A 377 1.10 5.62 20.99
N GLY A 378 0.39 6.54 21.66
CA GLY A 378 0.66 7.97 21.62
C GLY A 378 -0.27 8.76 20.70
N ASP A 379 -0.93 8.09 19.76
CA ASP A 379 -1.95 8.69 18.89
C ASP A 379 -3.37 8.44 19.46
N PRO A 380 -4.36 9.28 19.11
CA PRO A 380 -5.70 9.14 19.64
C PRO A 380 -6.40 7.89 19.08
N ARG A 381 -7.11 7.18 19.96
CA ARG A 381 -8.17 6.23 19.62
C ARG A 381 -9.50 6.93 19.66
N ASP A 382 -10.53 6.35 19.04
CA ASP A 382 -11.88 6.89 19.22
C ASP A 382 -12.31 6.83 20.68
N PRO A 383 -12.63 7.97 21.33
CA PRO A 383 -12.91 7.99 22.77
C PRO A 383 -14.24 7.31 23.14
N ALA A 384 -15.18 7.19 22.21
CA ALA A 384 -16.49 6.61 22.45
C ALA A 384 -16.48 5.09 22.32
N THR A 385 -15.76 4.54 21.37
CA THR A 385 -15.72 3.10 21.07
C THR A 385 -14.43 2.42 21.52
N GLY A 386 -13.36 3.18 21.72
CA GLY A 386 -12.02 2.67 21.99
C GLY A 386 -11.32 2.07 20.78
N LEU A 387 -11.89 2.20 19.58
CA LEU A 387 -11.34 1.65 18.36
C LEU A 387 -10.03 2.35 17.96
N TRP A 388 -9.05 1.55 17.53
CA TRP A 388 -7.89 2.00 16.78
C TRP A 388 -8.28 2.31 15.33
N PRO A 389 -7.52 3.16 14.61
CA PRO A 389 -7.82 3.46 13.20
C PRO A 389 -7.74 2.24 12.29
N SER A 390 -6.87 1.28 12.61
CA SER A 390 -6.64 0.01 11.89
C SER A 390 -5.95 -0.98 12.84
N ASP A 391 -5.87 -2.25 12.49
CA ASP A 391 -5.00 -3.25 13.12
C ASP A 391 -3.52 -3.10 12.71
N HIS A 392 -3.27 -2.24 11.73
CA HIS A 392 -1.94 -1.76 11.35
C HIS A 392 -1.71 -0.31 11.77
N ALA A 393 -0.45 0.06 11.92
CA ALA A 393 0.03 1.44 12.00
C ALA A 393 0.48 1.92 10.60
N GLY A 394 0.42 3.23 10.36
CA GLY A 394 0.92 3.84 9.15
C GLY A 394 2.42 4.14 9.24
N VAL A 395 3.12 4.13 8.11
CA VAL A 395 4.52 4.57 8.03
C VAL A 395 4.64 5.74 7.06
N VAL A 396 5.11 6.88 7.57
CA VAL A 396 5.31 8.11 6.80
C VAL A 396 6.80 8.38 6.67
N MET A 397 7.27 8.61 5.45
CA MET A 397 8.68 8.89 5.16
C MET A 397 8.83 10.12 4.28
N ARG A 398 9.74 11.00 4.65
CA ARG A 398 10.11 12.16 3.83
C ARG A 398 11.36 11.84 3.02
N VAL A 399 11.18 11.67 1.69
CA VAL A 399 12.17 11.14 0.77
C VAL A 399 12.89 12.26 0.01
N ARG A 400 14.20 12.13 -0.16
CA ARG A 400 15.06 13.04 -0.90
C ARG A 400 15.87 12.30 -1.97
N GLY A 401 16.28 13.03 -3.02
CA GLY A 401 17.15 12.49 -4.07
C GLY A 401 16.39 11.70 -5.14
N LEU A 402 15.10 11.96 -5.32
CA LEU A 402 14.24 11.37 -6.35
C LEU A 402 14.60 11.85 -7.76
#